data_7ad20fbcc0affd4cf9bbececbb720399
#
_entry.id   7ad20fbcc0affd4cf9bbececbb720399
#
_cell.length_a   1.000
_cell.length_b   1.000
_cell.length_c   1.000
_cell.angle_alpha   90.00
_cell.angle_beta   90.00
_cell.angle_gamma   90.00
#
_symmetry.space_group_name_H-M   'P 1'
#
loop_
_entity.id
_entity.type
_entity.pdbx_description
1 polymer ?
#
loop_
_entity_poly.entity_id
_entity_poly.type
_entity_poly.pdbx_seq_one_letter_code
_entity_poly.pdbx_strand_id
1 'polypeptide(L)'
;MNGAELLLGEAALARRAGRVALVCDAERVSYAALAGRVRRSAGALLAHGVRPGERVLLLMRDTPEFAAAWLGAVHAGAVAVALNSKLSEADFRHILADSAARLVVVEDVFARARPDLTAELAREGRIAIAGGALPGTPSWRAWLHDAADAAPRDAGPQAAAFALYSSGTTGRPKGIIHSHQAFRHVGGAFREFALAEGEIVFSTSRLFFAYGLEHGLLAPLAMGLTSVVAPDWPESDAVIDLAARHRPAALFSVPTVYRRLLAEPRPRLEPFRAVRRFVAAGERLSPQLVEQWREAVGGELLNLYGMSETFCPCIVTPPRTSDGTRTGMPLPGVELRLADAQGNEPPQGEPGVLWIRHPAQASGYANLPEQTREQFRDGWFCSRDLFVRDAAGFYVHQGRSDELLKVAGQWVQPRELEEVAALEAAVAEAACVPVVDADGLERLALFVAARGEPNEALRAAAAACERLLPRHKRPKWVRAVAALPRTATGKVQRYKLRELLERELSRKE
;
A
#
# COMPACT_ATOMS: atom_id res chain seq x y z
N MET A 1 6.33 -15.56 21.55
CA MET A 1 6.62 -14.19 21.05
C MET A 1 5.32 -13.52 20.62
N ASN A 2 5.11 -12.27 20.97
CA ASN A 2 3.96 -11.48 20.57
C ASN A 2 4.43 -10.18 19.89
N GLY A 3 3.91 -9.87 18.68
CA GLY A 3 4.36 -8.71 17.92
C GLY A 3 4.01 -7.36 18.57
N ALA A 4 2.83 -7.25 19.19
CA ALA A 4 2.44 -6.02 19.89
C ALA A 4 3.34 -5.78 21.12
N GLU A 5 3.76 -6.84 21.80
CA GLU A 5 4.65 -6.77 22.96
C GLU A 5 6.06 -6.31 22.58
N LEU A 6 6.54 -6.63 21.38
CA LEU A 6 7.82 -6.09 20.88
C LEU A 6 7.79 -4.57 20.74
N LEU A 7 6.63 -3.99 20.44
CA LEU A 7 6.47 -2.55 20.21
C LEU A 7 6.12 -1.77 21.48
N LEU A 8 5.29 -2.35 22.35
CA LEU A 8 4.63 -1.67 23.48
C LEU A 8 4.78 -2.43 24.81
N GLY A 9 5.63 -3.44 24.87
CA GLY A 9 5.89 -4.19 26.09
C GLY A 9 6.80 -3.45 27.06
N GLU A 10 7.08 -4.10 28.19
CA GLU A 10 7.84 -3.52 29.31
C GLU A 10 9.19 -2.94 28.88
N ALA A 11 9.95 -3.68 28.05
CA ALA A 11 11.26 -3.22 27.57
C ALA A 11 11.18 -1.94 26.71
N ALA A 12 10.13 -1.80 25.90
CA ALA A 12 9.90 -0.59 25.10
C ALA A 12 9.42 0.57 25.98
N LEU A 13 8.52 0.31 26.93
CA LEU A 13 7.95 1.31 27.82
C LEU A 13 8.96 1.82 28.86
N ALA A 14 9.94 1.01 29.27
CA ALA A 14 10.97 1.44 30.24
C ALA A 14 11.67 2.76 29.85
N ARG A 15 11.77 3.04 28.54
CA ARG A 15 12.42 4.26 28.02
C ARG A 15 11.46 5.26 27.41
N ARG A 16 10.24 4.84 27.01
CA ARG A 16 9.36 5.61 26.12
C ARG A 16 7.99 5.89 26.71
N ALA A 17 7.65 5.40 27.89
CA ALA A 17 6.29 5.44 28.45
C ALA A 17 5.60 6.79 28.35
N GLY A 18 6.28 7.87 28.72
CA GLY A 18 5.75 9.24 28.68
C GLY A 18 5.84 9.94 27.33
N ARG A 19 6.54 9.39 26.34
CA ARG A 19 6.65 9.98 25.00
C ARG A 19 5.34 9.84 24.25
N VAL A 20 5.09 10.77 23.33
CA VAL A 20 3.93 10.69 22.44
C VAL A 20 4.20 9.65 21.35
N ALA A 21 3.32 8.65 21.25
CA ALA A 21 3.35 7.63 20.22
C ALA A 21 2.53 8.04 19.00
N LEU A 22 1.32 8.56 19.24
CA LEU A 22 0.39 8.96 18.17
C LEU A 22 -0.13 10.36 18.41
N VAL A 23 -0.32 11.10 17.31
CA VAL A 23 -1.04 12.37 17.26
C VAL A 23 -2.15 12.25 16.23
N CYS A 24 -3.38 12.60 16.64
CA CYS A 24 -4.55 12.64 15.77
C CYS A 24 -5.36 13.88 16.12
N ASP A 25 -5.42 14.85 15.22
CA ASP A 25 -6.01 16.16 15.48
C ASP A 25 -5.43 16.81 16.74
N ALA A 26 -6.25 17.02 17.77
CA ALA A 26 -5.84 17.55 19.09
C ALA A 26 -5.41 16.45 20.07
N GLU A 27 -5.70 15.17 19.77
CA GLU A 27 -5.39 14.06 20.65
C GLU A 27 -3.92 13.68 20.56
N ARG A 28 -3.25 13.59 21.74
CA ARG A 28 -1.86 13.11 21.86
C ARG A 28 -1.85 11.89 22.77
N VAL A 29 -1.48 10.74 22.22
CA VAL A 29 -1.47 9.47 22.95
C VAL A 29 -0.04 9.07 23.26
N SER A 30 0.30 8.93 24.52
CA SER A 30 1.63 8.45 24.93
C SER A 30 1.79 6.94 24.68
N TYR A 31 3.04 6.46 24.65
CA TYR A 31 3.34 5.03 24.54
C TYR A 31 2.64 4.22 25.65
N ALA A 32 2.69 4.70 26.89
CA ALA A 32 2.03 4.03 28.02
C ALA A 32 0.49 4.02 27.85
N ALA A 33 -0.09 5.14 27.43
CA ALA A 33 -1.53 5.22 27.18
C ALA A 33 -1.97 4.29 26.04
N LEU A 34 -1.19 4.24 24.94
CA LEU A 34 -1.47 3.32 23.84
C LEU A 34 -1.35 1.86 24.28
N ALA A 35 -0.32 1.50 25.03
CA ALA A 35 -0.16 0.15 25.58
C ALA A 35 -1.33 -0.24 26.49
N GLY A 36 -1.83 0.67 27.33
CA GLY A 36 -3.04 0.45 28.13
C GLY A 36 -4.27 0.19 27.28
N ARG A 37 -4.48 1.00 26.23
CA ARG A 37 -5.59 0.82 25.27
C ARG A 37 -5.47 -0.53 24.54
N VAL A 38 -4.27 -0.96 24.17
CA VAL A 38 -4.00 -2.25 23.50
C VAL A 38 -4.37 -3.41 24.42
N ARG A 39 -3.92 -3.40 25.69
CA ARG A 39 -4.28 -4.43 26.67
C ARG A 39 -5.78 -4.51 26.92
N ARG A 40 -6.43 -3.35 26.99
CA ARG A 40 -7.87 -3.24 27.17
C ARG A 40 -8.64 -3.77 25.96
N SER A 41 -8.18 -3.44 24.75
CA SER A 41 -8.76 -3.96 23.49
C SER A 41 -8.62 -5.48 23.41
N ALA A 42 -7.46 -6.03 23.78
CA ALA A 42 -7.25 -7.46 23.85
C ALA A 42 -8.22 -8.13 24.85
N GLY A 43 -8.38 -7.55 26.04
CA GLY A 43 -9.33 -8.03 27.05
C GLY A 43 -10.76 -8.05 26.53
N ALA A 44 -11.19 -6.97 25.85
CA ALA A 44 -12.51 -6.89 25.25
C ALA A 44 -12.75 -7.99 24.21
N LEU A 45 -11.77 -8.22 23.31
CA LEU A 45 -11.87 -9.27 22.30
C LEU A 45 -11.96 -10.67 22.90
N LEU A 46 -11.13 -10.98 23.90
CA LEU A 46 -11.13 -12.27 24.59
C LEU A 46 -12.43 -12.49 25.38
N ALA A 47 -12.96 -11.47 26.07
CA ALA A 47 -14.21 -11.55 26.81
C ALA A 47 -15.41 -11.83 25.90
N HIS A 48 -15.35 -11.39 24.64
CA HIS A 48 -16.39 -11.62 23.63
C HIS A 48 -16.08 -12.82 22.70
N GLY A 49 -15.25 -13.74 23.17
CA GLY A 49 -15.08 -15.07 22.62
C GLY A 49 -14.14 -15.15 21.41
N VAL A 50 -13.31 -14.12 21.17
CA VAL A 50 -12.20 -14.24 20.21
C VAL A 50 -11.10 -15.09 20.79
N ARG A 51 -10.64 -16.09 20.05
CA ARG A 51 -9.59 -17.03 20.46
C ARG A 51 -8.29 -16.77 19.68
N PRO A 52 -7.13 -17.17 20.21
CA PRO A 52 -5.89 -17.10 19.46
C PRO A 52 -5.99 -17.79 18.09
N GLY A 53 -5.43 -17.16 17.05
CA GLY A 53 -5.48 -17.63 15.66
C GLY A 53 -6.76 -17.27 14.89
N GLU A 54 -7.83 -16.82 15.56
CA GLU A 54 -9.03 -16.34 14.89
C GLU A 54 -8.85 -14.94 14.32
N ARG A 55 -9.57 -14.62 13.25
CA ARG A 55 -9.44 -13.35 12.53
C ARG A 55 -10.40 -12.32 13.10
N VAL A 56 -9.87 -11.11 13.30
CA VAL A 56 -10.64 -9.91 13.66
C VAL A 56 -10.51 -8.90 12.52
N LEU A 57 -11.61 -8.62 11.84
CA LEU A 57 -11.65 -7.59 10.81
C LEU A 57 -11.88 -6.22 11.44
N LEU A 58 -11.18 -5.20 10.94
CA LEU A 58 -11.30 -3.82 11.39
C LEU A 58 -11.65 -2.92 10.20
N LEU A 59 -12.86 -2.40 10.17
CA LEU A 59 -13.35 -1.40 9.22
C LEU A 59 -13.50 -0.07 9.94
N MET A 60 -12.38 0.61 10.15
CA MET A 60 -12.27 1.83 10.93
C MET A 60 -11.39 2.84 10.20
N ARG A 61 -11.56 4.12 10.53
CA ARG A 61 -10.63 5.18 10.08
C ARG A 61 -9.32 5.11 10.85
N ASP A 62 -8.26 5.73 10.31
CA ASP A 62 -6.93 5.75 10.92
C ASP A 62 -6.91 6.69 12.14
N THR A 63 -7.17 6.11 13.30
CA THR A 63 -7.27 6.80 14.59
C THR A 63 -6.46 6.05 15.66
N PRO A 64 -6.18 6.66 16.81
CA PRO A 64 -5.60 5.92 17.94
C PRO A 64 -6.46 4.73 18.41
N GLU A 65 -7.79 4.80 18.22
CA GLU A 65 -8.70 3.69 18.53
C GLU A 65 -8.49 2.51 17.57
N PHE A 66 -8.34 2.78 16.26
CA PHE A 66 -7.94 1.75 15.28
C PHE A 66 -6.63 1.09 15.66
N ALA A 67 -5.59 1.89 15.97
CA ALA A 67 -4.28 1.38 16.34
C ALA A 67 -4.35 0.47 17.59
N ALA A 68 -5.13 0.88 18.60
CA ALA A 68 -5.35 0.10 19.81
C ALA A 68 -6.13 -1.20 19.55
N ALA A 69 -7.16 -1.16 18.70
CA ALA A 69 -7.95 -2.35 18.35
C ALA A 69 -7.12 -3.35 17.52
N TRP A 70 -6.37 -2.85 16.53
CA TRP A 70 -5.51 -3.67 15.67
C TRP A 70 -4.38 -4.35 16.46
N LEU A 71 -3.62 -3.57 17.24
CA LEU A 71 -2.58 -4.11 18.11
C LEU A 71 -3.17 -4.97 19.25
N GLY A 72 -4.38 -4.65 19.72
CA GLY A 72 -5.12 -5.45 20.71
C GLY A 72 -5.46 -6.84 20.18
N ALA A 73 -5.85 -6.97 18.92
CA ALA A 73 -6.07 -8.27 18.30
C ALA A 73 -4.75 -9.08 18.23
N VAL A 74 -3.64 -8.46 17.80
CA VAL A 74 -2.31 -9.10 17.81
C VAL A 74 -1.89 -9.49 19.23
N HIS A 75 -2.13 -8.61 20.22
CA HIS A 75 -1.81 -8.84 21.63
C HIS A 75 -2.57 -10.04 22.21
N ALA A 76 -3.85 -10.18 21.83
CA ALA A 76 -4.69 -11.32 22.18
C ALA A 76 -4.30 -12.63 21.48
N GLY A 77 -3.32 -12.61 20.57
CA GLY A 77 -2.92 -13.75 19.74
C GLY A 77 -3.89 -14.03 18.58
N ALA A 78 -4.82 -13.15 18.30
CA ALA A 78 -5.68 -13.19 17.13
C ALA A 78 -4.99 -12.61 15.90
N VAL A 79 -5.53 -12.85 14.72
CA VAL A 79 -5.03 -12.32 13.44
C VAL A 79 -5.76 -11.03 13.09
N ALA A 80 -5.07 -9.89 13.17
CA ALA A 80 -5.64 -8.59 12.85
C ALA A 80 -5.74 -8.38 11.34
N VAL A 81 -6.90 -7.95 10.85
CA VAL A 81 -7.14 -7.70 9.42
C VAL A 81 -7.75 -6.31 9.23
N ALA A 82 -6.94 -5.36 8.82
CA ALA A 82 -7.41 -4.02 8.49
C ALA A 82 -8.07 -3.99 7.10
N LEU A 83 -9.23 -3.37 6.99
CA LEU A 83 -10.01 -3.31 5.76
C LEU A 83 -10.00 -1.93 5.12
N ASN A 84 -9.93 -1.91 3.80
CA ASN A 84 -10.06 -0.67 3.04
C ASN A 84 -11.49 -0.10 3.20
N SER A 85 -11.59 1.14 3.66
CA SER A 85 -12.86 1.84 3.85
C SER A 85 -13.67 2.06 2.55
N LYS A 86 -13.01 1.97 1.39
CA LYS A 86 -13.61 2.09 0.05
C LYS A 86 -13.97 0.75 -0.60
N LEU A 87 -13.91 -0.37 0.13
CA LEU A 87 -14.34 -1.67 -0.39
C LEU A 87 -15.82 -1.64 -0.82
N SER A 88 -16.11 -2.29 -1.94
CA SER A 88 -17.49 -2.63 -2.29
C SER A 88 -18.07 -3.61 -1.28
N GLU A 89 -19.40 -3.66 -1.17
CA GLU A 89 -20.03 -4.66 -0.29
C GLU A 89 -19.71 -6.10 -0.74
N ALA A 90 -19.63 -6.34 -2.03
CA ALA A 90 -19.25 -7.64 -2.58
C ALA A 90 -17.84 -8.08 -2.14
N ASP A 91 -16.86 -7.16 -2.20
CA ASP A 91 -15.50 -7.43 -1.74
C ASP A 91 -15.44 -7.63 -0.22
N PHE A 92 -16.23 -6.84 0.53
CA PHE A 92 -16.31 -7.00 1.99
C PHE A 92 -16.88 -8.39 2.35
N ARG A 93 -18.00 -8.81 1.73
CA ARG A 93 -18.59 -10.14 1.94
C ARG A 93 -17.63 -11.25 1.52
N HIS A 94 -16.89 -11.07 0.43
CA HIS A 94 -15.85 -12.01 0.03
C HIS A 94 -14.76 -12.14 1.10
N ILE A 95 -14.21 -11.02 1.60
CA ILE A 95 -13.18 -11.05 2.65
C ILE A 95 -13.71 -11.66 3.94
N LEU A 96 -14.95 -11.36 4.32
CA LEU A 96 -15.59 -11.92 5.50
C LEU A 96 -15.68 -13.45 5.43
N ALA A 97 -16.04 -13.98 4.27
CA ALA A 97 -16.12 -15.42 4.02
C ALA A 97 -14.72 -16.06 3.93
N ASP A 98 -13.81 -15.46 3.14
CA ASP A 98 -12.45 -15.98 2.91
C ASP A 98 -11.62 -16.01 4.20
N SER A 99 -11.73 -14.97 5.03
CA SER A 99 -11.03 -14.91 6.32
C SER A 99 -11.67 -15.79 7.39
N ALA A 100 -12.91 -16.23 7.23
CA ALA A 100 -13.71 -16.87 8.26
C ALA A 100 -13.65 -16.08 9.59
N ALA A 101 -13.79 -14.74 9.50
CA ALA A 101 -13.57 -13.86 10.64
C ALA A 101 -14.54 -14.16 11.79
N ARG A 102 -14.01 -14.21 13.00
CA ARG A 102 -14.81 -14.40 14.21
C ARG A 102 -15.57 -13.15 14.60
N LEU A 103 -14.95 -11.99 14.39
CA LEU A 103 -15.49 -10.69 14.79
C LEU A 103 -15.12 -9.61 13.77
N VAL A 104 -16.02 -8.64 13.61
CA VAL A 104 -15.78 -7.41 12.84
C VAL A 104 -15.97 -6.20 13.76
N VAL A 105 -14.95 -5.39 13.93
CA VAL A 105 -15.05 -4.08 14.59
C VAL A 105 -15.25 -3.04 13.50
N VAL A 106 -16.39 -2.37 13.49
CA VAL A 106 -16.78 -1.43 12.44
C VAL A 106 -17.05 -0.06 13.04
N GLU A 107 -16.49 0.98 12.45
CA GLU A 107 -16.85 2.35 12.84
C GLU A 107 -18.27 2.69 12.34
N ASP A 108 -19.04 3.40 13.14
CA ASP A 108 -20.46 3.66 12.91
C ASP A 108 -20.77 4.28 11.55
N VAL A 109 -19.88 5.14 11.03
CA VAL A 109 -20.02 5.74 9.70
C VAL A 109 -20.07 4.68 8.59
N PHE A 110 -19.27 3.61 8.70
CA PHE A 110 -19.25 2.52 7.73
C PHE A 110 -20.39 1.51 7.96
N ALA A 111 -20.78 1.31 9.21
CA ALA A 111 -21.93 0.47 9.57
C ALA A 111 -23.25 1.07 9.05
N ARG A 112 -23.46 2.37 9.20
CA ARG A 112 -24.62 3.09 8.65
C ARG A 112 -24.71 3.02 7.13
N ALA A 113 -23.56 3.01 6.44
CA ALA A 113 -23.50 2.87 4.98
C ALA A 113 -23.85 1.44 4.50
N ARG A 114 -23.93 0.44 5.40
CA ARG A 114 -24.19 -0.97 5.09
C ARG A 114 -25.18 -1.58 6.09
N PRO A 115 -26.45 -1.08 6.16
CA PRO A 115 -27.39 -1.43 7.21
C PRO A 115 -27.74 -2.93 7.23
N ASP A 116 -27.95 -3.55 6.08
CA ASP A 116 -28.33 -4.96 5.97
C ASP A 116 -27.21 -5.89 6.46
N LEU A 117 -25.98 -5.64 6.03
CA LEU A 117 -24.82 -6.40 6.47
C LEU A 117 -24.56 -6.19 7.98
N THR A 118 -24.74 -4.97 8.48
CA THR A 118 -24.61 -4.65 9.89
C THR A 118 -25.63 -5.43 10.73
N ALA A 119 -26.89 -5.46 10.30
CA ALA A 119 -27.96 -6.20 10.98
C ALA A 119 -27.72 -7.73 10.91
N GLU A 120 -27.20 -8.25 9.80
CA GLU A 120 -26.83 -9.66 9.63
C GLU A 120 -25.75 -10.04 10.67
N LEU A 121 -24.63 -9.31 10.70
CA LEU A 121 -23.53 -9.56 11.61
C LEU A 121 -23.92 -9.36 13.10
N ALA A 122 -24.84 -8.43 13.39
CA ALA A 122 -25.35 -8.23 14.74
C ALA A 122 -26.17 -9.43 15.22
N ARG A 123 -27.04 -9.98 14.36
CA ARG A 123 -27.82 -11.20 14.68
C ARG A 123 -26.91 -12.42 14.90
N GLU A 124 -25.79 -12.49 14.21
CA GLU A 124 -24.79 -13.55 14.38
C GLU A 124 -23.86 -13.34 15.59
N GLY A 125 -23.93 -12.21 16.27
CA GLY A 125 -23.02 -11.84 17.36
C GLY A 125 -21.57 -11.66 16.90
N ARG A 126 -21.37 -11.20 15.66
CA ARG A 126 -20.07 -11.08 15.01
C ARG A 126 -19.64 -9.64 14.73
N ILE A 127 -20.27 -8.67 15.37
CA ILE A 127 -19.96 -7.25 15.15
C ILE A 127 -19.85 -6.50 16.48
N ALA A 128 -18.98 -5.50 16.51
CA ALA A 128 -18.95 -4.45 17.52
C ALA A 128 -18.82 -3.09 16.83
N ILE A 129 -19.61 -2.10 17.25
CA ILE A 129 -19.62 -0.77 16.65
C ILE A 129 -18.70 0.16 17.43
N ALA A 130 -17.66 0.68 16.76
CA ALA A 130 -16.80 1.75 17.22
C ALA A 130 -17.40 3.12 16.87
N GLY A 131 -16.99 4.17 17.59
CA GLY A 131 -17.53 5.52 17.41
C GLY A 131 -18.91 5.68 18.04
N GLY A 132 -19.90 6.13 17.25
CA GLY A 132 -21.26 6.37 17.71
C GLY A 132 -22.08 5.10 17.89
N ALA A 133 -23.04 5.13 18.82
CA ALA A 133 -23.95 4.01 19.05
C ALA A 133 -24.91 3.80 17.87
N LEU A 134 -25.21 2.53 17.59
CA LEU A 134 -26.26 2.12 16.66
C LEU A 134 -27.27 1.21 17.40
N PRO A 135 -28.59 1.47 17.27
CA PRO A 135 -29.58 0.65 17.91
C PRO A 135 -29.48 -0.83 17.54
N GLY A 136 -29.59 -1.72 18.51
CA GLY A 136 -29.59 -3.16 18.30
C GLY A 136 -28.19 -3.77 18.00
N THR A 137 -27.13 -2.99 18.17
CA THR A 137 -25.76 -3.47 17.94
C THR A 137 -24.88 -3.31 19.20
N PRO A 138 -23.92 -4.24 19.44
CA PRO A 138 -22.94 -4.11 20.51
C PRO A 138 -22.02 -2.89 20.31
N SER A 139 -21.75 -2.17 21.40
CA SER A 139 -20.84 -1.02 21.40
C SER A 139 -19.42 -1.44 21.75
N TRP A 140 -18.47 -1.18 20.85
CA TRP A 140 -17.03 -1.38 21.11
C TRP A 140 -16.56 -0.58 22.32
N ARG A 141 -17.04 0.65 22.48
CA ARG A 141 -16.73 1.50 23.63
C ARG A 141 -17.21 0.91 24.96
N ALA A 142 -18.43 0.33 24.97
CA ALA A 142 -18.93 -0.37 26.16
C ALA A 142 -18.07 -1.60 26.48
N TRP A 143 -17.70 -2.39 25.46
CA TRP A 143 -16.79 -3.53 25.64
C TRP A 143 -15.44 -3.12 26.23
N LEU A 144 -14.87 -2.03 25.76
CA LEU A 144 -13.63 -1.47 26.29
C LEU A 144 -13.77 -0.98 27.73
N HIS A 145 -14.93 -0.41 28.10
CA HIS A 145 -15.20 0.06 29.46
C HIS A 145 -15.25 -1.12 30.45
N ASP A 146 -15.90 -2.19 30.06
CA ASP A 146 -16.14 -3.36 30.93
C ASP A 146 -14.98 -4.35 30.94
N ALA A 147 -14.06 -4.28 29.97
CA ALA A 147 -12.95 -5.21 29.85
C ALA A 147 -11.88 -4.99 30.92
N ALA A 148 -11.33 -6.08 31.43
CA ALA A 148 -10.05 -6.07 32.13
C ALA A 148 -8.87 -6.02 31.14
N ASP A 149 -7.75 -5.48 31.58
CA ASP A 149 -6.51 -5.54 30.78
C ASP A 149 -6.06 -7.00 30.63
N ALA A 150 -5.75 -7.41 29.40
CA ALA A 150 -5.24 -8.76 29.13
C ALA A 150 -3.71 -8.79 29.08
N ALA A 151 -3.12 -9.88 29.54
CA ALA A 151 -1.72 -10.18 29.31
C ALA A 151 -1.48 -10.60 27.86
N PRO A 152 -0.26 -10.34 27.30
CA PRO A 152 0.06 -10.74 25.93
C PRO A 152 0.04 -12.26 25.77
N ARG A 153 -0.59 -12.74 24.72
CA ARG A 153 -0.58 -14.17 24.38
C ARG A 153 0.68 -14.51 23.60
N ASP A 154 1.47 -15.43 24.11
CA ASP A 154 2.58 -15.99 23.34
C ASP A 154 2.02 -16.94 22.27
N ALA A 155 2.15 -16.53 21.00
CA ALA A 155 1.70 -17.30 19.85
C ALA A 155 2.86 -17.99 19.10
N GLY A 156 4.10 -17.70 19.49
CA GLY A 156 5.30 -18.13 18.75
C GLY A 156 5.63 -17.22 17.57
N PRO A 157 6.88 -17.25 17.08
CA PRO A 157 7.34 -16.31 16.04
C PRO A 157 6.67 -16.53 14.68
N GLN A 158 6.36 -17.75 14.31
CA GLN A 158 5.80 -18.11 13.01
C GLN A 158 4.26 -18.14 12.98
N ALA A 159 3.59 -17.99 14.14
CA ALA A 159 2.15 -17.90 14.17
C ALA A 159 1.65 -16.64 13.44
N ALA A 160 0.51 -16.75 12.77
CA ALA A 160 -0.13 -15.63 12.08
C ALA A 160 -0.48 -14.52 13.09
N ALA A 161 -0.10 -13.28 12.77
CA ALA A 161 -0.36 -12.11 13.59
C ALA A 161 -1.32 -11.14 12.92
N PHE A 162 -1.21 -11.00 11.59
CA PHE A 162 -2.09 -10.16 10.81
C PHE A 162 -2.19 -10.66 9.37
N ALA A 163 -3.19 -10.17 8.67
CA ALA A 163 -3.30 -10.39 7.24
C ALA A 163 -3.65 -9.08 6.51
N LEU A 164 -3.14 -8.95 5.30
CA LEU A 164 -3.43 -7.85 4.39
C LEU A 164 -4.23 -8.38 3.21
N TYR A 165 -5.30 -7.71 2.83
CA TYR A 165 -6.06 -8.05 1.64
C TYR A 165 -5.66 -7.15 0.48
N SER A 166 -5.13 -7.73 -0.58
CA SER A 166 -4.79 -7.03 -1.83
C SER A 166 -5.70 -7.45 -2.98
N SER A 167 -5.97 -6.52 -3.90
CA SER A 167 -6.66 -6.86 -5.15
C SER A 167 -5.75 -7.77 -5.99
N GLY A 168 -6.12 -9.04 -6.10
CA GLY A 168 -5.41 -10.00 -6.96
C GLY A 168 -5.56 -9.66 -8.44
N THR A 169 -4.69 -10.24 -9.28
CA THR A 169 -4.80 -10.19 -10.75
C THR A 169 -6.10 -10.84 -11.26
N THR A 170 -6.71 -11.71 -10.48
CA THR A 170 -8.00 -12.38 -10.74
C THR A 170 -9.23 -11.54 -10.40
N GLY A 171 -9.05 -10.32 -9.92
CA GLY A 171 -10.13 -9.38 -9.61
C GLY A 171 -10.71 -9.49 -8.20
N ARG A 172 -10.54 -10.58 -7.48
CA ARG A 172 -11.01 -10.73 -6.09
C ARG A 172 -9.87 -10.48 -5.09
N PRO A 173 -10.15 -9.84 -3.93
CA PRO A 173 -9.15 -9.68 -2.87
C PRO A 173 -8.63 -11.02 -2.36
N LYS A 174 -7.30 -11.13 -2.15
CA LYS A 174 -6.64 -12.27 -1.54
C LYS A 174 -5.97 -11.89 -0.24
N GLY A 175 -6.05 -12.74 0.78
CA GLY A 175 -5.43 -12.54 2.08
C GLY A 175 -3.96 -12.97 2.08
N ILE A 176 -3.07 -12.08 2.49
CA ILE A 176 -1.62 -12.29 2.62
C ILE A 176 -1.30 -12.38 4.10
N ILE A 177 -0.82 -13.54 4.56
CA ILE A 177 -0.67 -13.83 5.99
C ILE A 177 0.74 -13.52 6.46
N HIS A 178 0.84 -12.70 7.51
CA HIS A 178 2.10 -12.35 8.16
C HIS A 178 2.16 -12.87 9.58
N SER A 179 3.36 -13.30 9.97
CA SER A 179 3.63 -13.85 11.30
C SER A 179 4.04 -12.77 12.30
N HIS A 180 4.07 -13.13 13.59
CA HIS A 180 4.61 -12.28 14.64
C HIS A 180 6.08 -11.91 14.41
N GLN A 181 6.84 -12.74 13.68
CA GLN A 181 8.24 -12.44 13.38
C GLN A 181 8.43 -11.18 12.54
N ALA A 182 7.45 -10.82 11.67
CA ALA A 182 7.53 -9.62 10.84
C ALA A 182 7.78 -8.34 11.68
N PHE A 183 7.26 -8.27 12.89
CA PHE A 183 7.44 -7.12 13.80
C PHE A 183 8.90 -6.85 14.20
N ARG A 184 9.79 -7.83 14.12
CA ARG A 184 11.23 -7.64 14.40
C ARG A 184 11.95 -6.86 13.30
N HIS A 185 11.37 -6.79 12.12
CA HIS A 185 12.01 -6.28 10.91
C HIS A 185 11.45 -4.94 10.44
N VAL A 186 10.42 -4.41 11.11
CA VAL A 186 9.88 -3.07 10.82
C VAL A 186 10.91 -1.98 11.08
N GLY A 187 10.81 -0.87 10.35
CA GLY A 187 11.68 0.29 10.52
C GLY A 187 13.06 0.17 9.85
N GLY A 188 13.30 -0.83 9.00
CA GLY A 188 14.53 -0.95 8.23
C GLY A 188 14.83 0.32 7.42
N ALA A 189 13.87 0.78 6.64
CA ALA A 189 14.00 2.01 5.86
C ALA A 189 14.19 3.27 6.72
N PHE A 190 13.60 3.33 7.91
CA PHE A 190 13.77 4.47 8.82
C PHE A 190 15.22 4.63 9.28
N ARG A 191 15.93 3.52 9.49
CA ARG A 191 17.36 3.53 9.82
C ARG A 191 18.19 4.07 8.66
N GLU A 192 17.89 3.65 7.43
CA GLU A 192 18.56 4.15 6.21
C GLU A 192 18.31 5.67 6.00
N PHE A 193 17.13 6.16 6.39
CA PHE A 193 16.81 7.58 6.33
C PHE A 193 17.32 8.37 7.53
N ALA A 194 18.03 7.74 8.45
CA ALA A 194 18.55 8.32 9.68
C ALA A 194 17.47 9.03 10.51
N LEU A 195 16.31 8.39 10.66
CA LEU A 195 15.26 8.86 11.56
C LEU A 195 15.59 8.45 13.00
N ALA A 196 15.49 9.40 13.91
CA ALA A 196 15.89 9.24 15.30
C ALA A 196 14.68 9.16 16.24
N GLU A 197 14.89 8.53 17.39
CA GLU A 197 13.90 8.42 18.46
C GLU A 197 13.38 9.81 18.89
N GLY A 198 12.06 9.95 19.00
CA GLY A 198 11.39 11.20 19.38
C GLY A 198 11.02 12.09 18.21
N GLU A 199 11.49 11.81 16.99
CA GLU A 199 11.07 12.55 15.81
C GLU A 199 9.63 12.22 15.41
N ILE A 200 9.04 13.13 14.65
CA ILE A 200 7.66 12.98 14.14
C ILE A 200 7.72 12.50 12.71
N VAL A 201 6.87 11.55 12.36
CA VAL A 201 6.66 11.10 10.98
C VAL A 201 5.20 11.21 10.59
N PHE A 202 4.96 11.40 9.30
CA PHE A 202 3.63 11.45 8.74
C PHE A 202 3.56 10.55 7.49
N SER A 203 2.59 9.64 7.46
CA SER A 203 2.26 8.83 6.28
C SER A 203 0.87 9.19 5.77
N THR A 204 0.78 9.54 4.48
CA THR A 204 -0.51 9.76 3.83
C THR A 204 -1.17 8.45 3.39
N SER A 205 -0.42 7.35 3.38
CA SER A 205 -0.94 6.03 3.07
C SER A 205 -1.75 5.48 4.24
N ARG A 206 -2.90 4.87 3.94
CA ARG A 206 -3.83 4.36 4.97
C ARG A 206 -3.28 3.12 5.66
N LEU A 207 -3.64 2.95 6.95
CA LEU A 207 -3.16 1.87 7.81
C LEU A 207 -3.64 0.46 7.40
N PHE A 208 -4.58 0.35 6.49
CA PHE A 208 -4.96 -0.94 5.90
C PHE A 208 -4.06 -1.39 4.74
N PHE A 209 -3.14 -0.54 4.24
CA PHE A 209 -2.09 -0.91 3.30
C PHE A 209 -0.79 -1.25 4.03
N ALA A 210 -0.01 -2.19 3.49
CA ALA A 210 1.31 -2.54 4.03
C ALA A 210 2.18 -1.29 4.25
N TYR A 211 2.25 -0.41 3.24
CA TYR A 211 3.02 0.83 3.30
C TYR A 211 2.58 1.75 4.43
N GLY A 212 1.27 1.98 4.57
CA GLY A 212 0.72 2.82 5.64
C GLY A 212 0.87 2.17 7.01
N LEU A 213 0.59 0.88 7.14
CA LEU A 213 0.68 0.15 8.40
C LEU A 213 2.11 0.14 8.94
N GLU A 214 3.09 -0.13 8.07
CA GLU A 214 4.48 -0.12 8.49
C GLU A 214 4.96 1.29 8.81
N HIS A 215 4.86 2.25 7.86
CA HIS A 215 5.47 3.57 8.00
C HIS A 215 4.64 4.55 8.84
N GLY A 216 3.33 4.33 8.94
CA GLY A 216 2.40 5.15 9.73
C GLY A 216 2.12 4.61 11.13
N LEU A 217 2.48 3.36 11.46
CA LEU A 217 2.21 2.80 12.78
C LEU A 217 3.36 1.96 13.33
N LEU A 218 3.72 0.83 12.68
CA LEU A 218 4.57 -0.16 13.33
C LEU A 218 6.03 0.28 13.43
N ALA A 219 6.61 0.85 12.37
CA ALA A 219 7.99 1.33 12.36
C ALA A 219 8.19 2.53 13.32
N PRO A 220 7.30 3.55 13.35
CA PRO A 220 7.36 4.59 14.37
C PRO A 220 7.36 4.02 15.79
N LEU A 221 6.46 3.09 16.10
CA LEU A 221 6.38 2.48 17.44
C LEU A 221 7.65 1.69 17.77
N ALA A 222 8.19 0.92 16.83
CA ALA A 222 9.40 0.14 17.04
C ALA A 222 10.62 1.03 17.36
N MET A 223 10.68 2.20 16.73
CA MET A 223 11.82 3.11 16.83
C MET A 223 11.64 4.26 17.83
N GLY A 224 10.50 4.36 18.51
CA GLY A 224 10.25 5.39 19.50
C GLY A 224 9.96 6.77 18.90
N LEU A 225 9.40 6.82 17.69
CA LEU A 225 8.97 8.05 17.02
C LEU A 225 7.51 8.36 17.36
N THR A 226 7.09 9.58 17.02
CA THR A 226 5.68 9.98 17.04
C THR A 226 5.10 9.89 15.65
N SER A 227 4.01 9.16 15.47
CA SER A 227 3.28 9.13 14.20
C SER A 227 2.09 10.07 14.19
N VAL A 228 1.95 10.87 13.12
CA VAL A 228 0.75 11.62 12.82
C VAL A 228 -0.19 10.71 12.03
N VAL A 229 -1.38 10.47 12.58
CA VAL A 229 -2.46 9.72 11.93
C VAL A 229 -3.63 10.66 11.65
N ALA A 230 -4.30 10.46 10.52
CA ALA A 230 -5.42 11.28 10.07
C ALA A 230 -6.64 10.39 9.78
N PRO A 231 -7.83 10.67 10.38
CA PRO A 231 -9.03 9.83 10.19
C PRO A 231 -9.48 9.77 8.74
N ASP A 232 -9.46 10.91 8.06
CA ASP A 232 -9.95 11.02 6.69
C ASP A 232 -8.84 10.81 5.64
N TRP A 233 -9.24 10.61 4.39
CA TRP A 233 -8.30 10.53 3.27
C TRP A 233 -7.62 11.88 3.11
N PRO A 234 -6.28 11.94 3.14
CA PRO A 234 -5.57 13.22 3.15
C PRO A 234 -5.61 13.87 1.76
N GLU A 235 -6.42 14.91 1.63
CA GLU A 235 -6.40 15.84 0.50
C GLU A 235 -5.26 16.85 0.67
N SER A 236 -4.92 17.62 -0.39
CA SER A 236 -3.78 18.54 -0.38
C SER A 236 -3.79 19.48 0.82
N ASP A 237 -4.94 20.09 1.11
CA ASP A 237 -5.10 21.01 2.24
C ASP A 237 -4.76 20.36 3.58
N ALA A 238 -5.32 19.17 3.82
CA ALA A 238 -5.07 18.42 5.05
C ALA A 238 -3.58 18.01 5.19
N VAL A 239 -2.93 17.60 4.09
CA VAL A 239 -1.50 17.24 4.10
C VAL A 239 -0.63 18.45 4.42
N ILE A 240 -0.93 19.62 3.82
CA ILE A 240 -0.21 20.87 4.05
C ILE A 240 -0.39 21.34 5.52
N ASP A 241 -1.62 21.32 6.01
CA ASP A 241 -1.95 21.75 7.37
C ASP A 241 -1.29 20.85 8.44
N LEU A 242 -1.30 19.53 8.22
CA LEU A 242 -0.65 18.56 9.12
C LEU A 242 0.88 18.74 9.08
N ALA A 243 1.47 18.98 7.91
CA ALA A 243 2.90 19.25 7.78
C ALA A 243 3.28 20.56 8.47
N ALA A 244 2.49 21.62 8.33
CA ALA A 244 2.70 22.91 8.99
C ALA A 244 2.62 22.79 10.51
N ARG A 245 1.60 22.09 11.01
CA ARG A 245 1.32 21.94 12.45
C ARG A 245 2.34 21.06 13.16
N HIS A 246 2.72 19.94 12.54
CA HIS A 246 3.51 18.91 13.20
C HIS A 246 4.98 18.87 12.78
N ARG A 247 5.35 19.54 11.68
CA ARG A 247 6.73 19.60 11.14
C ARG A 247 7.42 18.24 11.15
N PRO A 248 6.88 17.23 10.46
CA PRO A 248 7.43 15.89 10.50
C PRO A 248 8.85 15.86 9.94
N ALA A 249 9.73 15.04 10.52
CA ALA A 249 11.06 14.78 9.99
C ALA A 249 11.01 14.02 8.66
N ALA A 250 9.97 13.18 8.46
CA ALA A 250 9.74 12.45 7.23
C ALA A 250 8.27 12.45 6.83
N LEU A 251 8.02 12.59 5.52
CA LEU A 251 6.73 12.41 4.88
C LEU A 251 6.78 11.19 3.96
N PHE A 252 5.95 10.19 4.27
CA PHE A 252 5.77 8.97 3.46
C PHE A 252 4.49 9.10 2.66
N SER A 253 4.58 9.01 1.32
CA SER A 253 3.44 9.19 0.45
C SER A 253 3.57 8.41 -0.85
N VAL A 254 2.65 8.63 -1.77
CA VAL A 254 2.68 8.06 -3.12
C VAL A 254 2.96 9.16 -4.15
N PRO A 255 3.57 8.84 -5.31
CA PRO A 255 3.86 9.84 -6.36
C PRO A 255 2.66 10.70 -6.76
N THR A 256 1.47 10.12 -6.81
CA THR A 256 0.23 10.85 -7.13
C THR A 256 -0.06 11.99 -6.13
N VAL A 257 0.19 11.79 -4.82
CA VAL A 257 0.01 12.85 -3.81
C VAL A 257 1.04 13.95 -3.99
N TYR A 258 2.31 13.61 -4.25
CA TYR A 258 3.35 14.61 -4.52
C TYR A 258 3.04 15.45 -5.76
N ARG A 259 2.51 14.84 -6.85
CA ARG A 259 2.05 15.59 -8.04
C ARG A 259 0.89 16.54 -7.70
N ARG A 260 -0.05 16.09 -6.88
CA ARG A 260 -1.19 16.90 -6.44
C ARG A 260 -0.73 18.09 -5.60
N LEU A 261 0.23 17.90 -4.70
CA LEU A 261 0.84 18.98 -3.93
C LEU A 261 1.59 19.98 -4.82
N LEU A 262 2.30 19.51 -5.85
CA LEU A 262 2.97 20.39 -6.81
C LEU A 262 2.01 21.25 -7.65
N ALA A 263 0.74 20.88 -7.77
CA ALA A 263 -0.29 21.71 -8.41
C ALA A 263 -0.75 22.87 -7.52
N GLU A 264 -0.43 22.86 -6.22
CA GLU A 264 -0.72 23.96 -5.31
C GLU A 264 0.20 25.17 -5.55
N PRO A 265 -0.25 26.39 -5.23
CA PRO A 265 0.61 27.57 -5.28
C PRO A 265 1.88 27.41 -4.42
N ARG A 266 3.04 27.81 -4.96
CA ARG A 266 4.35 27.66 -4.31
C ARG A 266 4.39 28.11 -2.84
N PRO A 267 3.78 29.23 -2.42
CA PRO A 267 3.78 29.64 -1.00
C PRO A 267 3.14 28.64 -0.06
N ARG A 268 2.18 27.84 -0.56
CA ARG A 268 1.52 26.79 0.23
C ARG A 268 2.43 25.60 0.54
N LEU A 269 3.52 25.43 -0.22
CA LEU A 269 4.48 24.34 -0.02
C LEU A 269 5.57 24.69 1.02
N GLU A 270 5.58 25.93 1.56
CA GLU A 270 6.55 26.36 2.56
C GLU A 270 6.69 25.42 3.78
N PRO A 271 5.60 24.82 4.34
CA PRO A 271 5.71 23.89 5.46
C PRO A 271 6.62 22.68 5.19
N PHE A 272 6.71 22.25 3.93
CA PHE A 272 7.52 21.08 3.55
C PHE A 272 9.03 21.35 3.60
N ARG A 273 9.48 22.60 3.58
CA ARG A 273 10.92 22.92 3.68
C ARG A 273 11.56 22.47 5.00
N ALA A 274 10.75 22.28 6.03
CA ALA A 274 11.20 21.74 7.32
C ALA A 274 11.31 20.21 7.33
N VAL A 275 10.75 19.52 6.33
CA VAL A 275 10.75 18.05 6.23
C VAL A 275 12.07 17.59 5.63
N ARG A 276 12.78 16.72 6.35
CA ARG A 276 14.12 16.25 5.92
C ARG A 276 14.07 15.12 4.89
N ARG A 277 13.02 14.31 4.92
CA ARG A 277 12.87 13.12 4.07
C ARG A 277 11.50 13.08 3.44
N PHE A 278 11.47 13.02 2.13
CA PHE A 278 10.28 12.71 1.35
C PHE A 278 10.45 11.35 0.72
N VAL A 279 9.49 10.47 0.95
CA VAL A 279 9.59 9.07 0.52
C VAL A 279 8.36 8.71 -0.29
N ALA A 280 8.58 8.20 -1.50
CA ALA A 280 7.53 7.75 -2.40
C ALA A 280 7.58 6.23 -2.57
N ALA A 281 6.41 5.57 -2.53
CA ALA A 281 6.27 4.15 -2.81
C ALA A 281 4.94 3.83 -3.50
N GLY A 282 4.78 2.58 -3.93
CA GLY A 282 3.53 2.05 -4.48
C GLY A 282 3.27 2.36 -5.95
N GLU A 283 3.92 3.40 -6.49
CA GLU A 283 3.90 3.78 -7.89
C GLU A 283 5.32 4.12 -8.33
N ARG A 284 5.57 4.15 -9.64
CA ARG A 284 6.89 4.58 -10.13
C ARG A 284 7.13 6.06 -9.85
N LEU A 285 8.30 6.35 -9.32
CA LEU A 285 8.83 7.69 -9.19
C LEU A 285 9.50 8.09 -10.51
N SER A 286 9.02 9.16 -11.16
CA SER A 286 9.61 9.66 -12.41
C SER A 286 10.70 10.69 -12.16
N PRO A 287 11.72 10.78 -13.04
CA PRO A 287 12.76 11.82 -12.95
C PRO A 287 12.18 13.23 -12.93
N GLN A 288 11.17 13.48 -13.74
CA GLN A 288 10.49 14.77 -13.79
C GLN A 288 9.85 15.14 -12.44
N LEU A 289 9.20 14.20 -11.76
CA LEU A 289 8.60 14.46 -10.45
C LEU A 289 9.68 14.76 -9.38
N VAL A 290 10.79 14.03 -9.40
CA VAL A 290 11.93 14.26 -8.51
C VAL A 290 12.48 15.66 -8.68
N GLU A 291 12.69 16.10 -9.91
CA GLU A 291 13.22 17.44 -10.19
C GLU A 291 12.24 18.53 -9.81
N GLN A 292 10.98 18.42 -10.23
CA GLN A 292 9.94 19.39 -9.87
C GLN A 292 9.77 19.53 -8.36
N TRP A 293 9.87 18.42 -7.60
CA TRP A 293 9.80 18.45 -6.15
C TRP A 293 11.01 19.16 -5.54
N ARG A 294 12.20 18.85 -6.06
CA ARG A 294 13.44 19.50 -5.63
C ARG A 294 13.40 21.02 -5.83
N GLU A 295 12.95 21.46 -7.01
CA GLU A 295 12.77 22.88 -7.32
C GLU A 295 11.72 23.57 -6.45
N ALA A 296 10.63 22.85 -6.13
CA ALA A 296 9.51 23.42 -5.38
C ALA A 296 9.81 23.60 -3.91
N VAL A 297 10.44 22.58 -3.30
CA VAL A 297 10.53 22.41 -1.86
C VAL A 297 11.98 22.45 -1.38
N GLY A 298 12.95 22.17 -2.26
CA GLY A 298 14.36 22.05 -1.90
C GLY A 298 14.74 20.71 -1.28
N GLY A 299 13.79 19.77 -1.17
CA GLY A 299 13.97 18.45 -0.58
C GLY A 299 14.14 17.33 -1.61
N GLU A 300 14.86 16.29 -1.24
CA GLU A 300 15.07 15.11 -2.08
C GLU A 300 13.87 14.15 -1.93
N LEU A 301 13.30 13.71 -3.05
CA LEU A 301 12.24 12.72 -3.08
C LEU A 301 12.83 11.33 -3.33
N LEU A 302 12.82 10.48 -2.31
CA LEU A 302 13.41 9.14 -2.32
C LEU A 302 12.38 8.10 -2.75
N ASN A 303 12.84 7.07 -3.48
CA ASN A 303 11.99 5.95 -3.84
C ASN A 303 12.15 4.80 -2.82
N LEU A 304 11.05 4.07 -2.64
CA LEU A 304 10.99 2.88 -1.80
C LEU A 304 10.15 1.83 -2.51
N TYR A 305 10.70 0.64 -2.67
CA TYR A 305 10.02 -0.48 -3.28
C TYR A 305 9.80 -1.58 -2.25
N GLY A 306 8.58 -2.05 -2.21
CA GLY A 306 8.11 -3.17 -1.41
C GLY A 306 6.73 -3.61 -1.89
N MET A 307 6.23 -4.66 -1.32
CA MET A 307 4.91 -5.20 -1.65
C MET A 307 4.26 -5.82 -0.43
N SER A 308 2.96 -6.10 -0.54
CA SER A 308 2.22 -6.66 0.59
C SER A 308 2.79 -8.00 1.05
N GLU A 309 3.36 -8.79 0.15
CA GLU A 309 3.93 -10.10 0.42
C GLU A 309 5.27 -10.04 1.20
N THR A 310 6.01 -8.95 1.11
CA THR A 310 7.22 -8.74 1.92
C THR A 310 6.95 -7.93 3.18
N PHE A 311 5.80 -7.24 3.23
CA PHE A 311 5.36 -6.28 4.23
C PHE A 311 6.30 -5.08 4.35
N CYS A 312 7.54 -5.32 4.77
CA CYS A 312 8.56 -4.28 4.84
C CYS A 312 9.22 -4.03 3.47
N PRO A 313 9.78 -2.83 3.27
CA PRO A 313 10.48 -2.48 2.04
C PRO A 313 11.67 -3.38 1.74
N CYS A 314 11.91 -3.59 0.45
CA CYS A 314 13.01 -4.42 -0.04
C CYS A 314 14.16 -3.58 -0.60
N ILE A 315 13.81 -2.50 -1.33
CA ILE A 315 14.76 -1.63 -2.01
C ILE A 315 14.45 -0.20 -1.63
N VAL A 316 15.48 0.59 -1.40
CA VAL A 316 15.36 2.01 -1.07
C VAL A 316 16.39 2.82 -1.86
N THR A 317 16.01 4.02 -2.31
CA THR A 317 16.97 4.99 -2.83
C THR A 317 17.79 5.54 -1.66
N PRO A 318 19.12 5.33 -1.61
CA PRO A 318 19.96 5.94 -0.59
C PRO A 318 19.87 7.47 -0.68
N PRO A 319 19.85 8.20 0.46
CA PRO A 319 19.88 9.66 0.45
C PRO A 319 21.05 10.21 -0.40
N ARG A 320 20.79 11.29 -1.13
CA ARG A 320 21.71 11.98 -2.06
C ARG A 320 21.97 11.25 -3.39
N THR A 321 21.18 10.21 -3.71
CA THR A 321 21.31 9.47 -4.97
C THR A 321 20.03 9.47 -5.81
N SER A 322 19.00 10.20 -5.38
CA SER A 322 17.71 10.21 -6.07
C SER A 322 17.75 11.04 -7.34
N ASP A 323 17.49 10.38 -8.47
CA ASP A 323 17.34 10.99 -9.78
C ASP A 323 16.02 10.55 -10.48
N GLY A 324 15.24 9.67 -9.84
CA GLY A 324 14.01 9.11 -10.38
C GLY A 324 14.20 8.05 -11.45
N THR A 325 15.43 7.74 -11.85
CA THR A 325 15.74 6.70 -12.85
C THR A 325 15.92 5.33 -12.19
N ARG A 326 16.47 5.30 -10.98
CA ARG A 326 16.79 4.10 -10.20
C ARG A 326 15.76 3.87 -9.10
N THR A 327 15.45 2.61 -8.84
CA THR A 327 14.62 2.23 -7.69
C THR A 327 15.44 2.31 -6.39
N GLY A 328 16.69 1.85 -6.42
CA GLY A 328 17.60 1.94 -5.29
C GLY A 328 18.45 0.70 -5.04
N MET A 329 18.83 0.52 -3.79
CA MET A 329 19.65 -0.58 -3.28
C MET A 329 18.84 -1.46 -2.32
N PRO A 330 19.16 -2.76 -2.17
CA PRO A 330 18.51 -3.60 -1.17
C PRO A 330 18.77 -3.11 0.24
N LEU A 331 17.75 -3.20 1.09
CA LEU A 331 17.90 -2.94 2.52
C LEU A 331 18.75 -4.01 3.20
N PRO A 332 19.46 -3.68 4.29
CA PRO A 332 20.21 -4.65 5.07
C PRO A 332 19.36 -5.85 5.51
N GLY A 333 19.86 -7.06 5.27
CA GLY A 333 19.16 -8.31 5.58
C GLY A 333 18.14 -8.75 4.51
N VAL A 334 17.99 -8.01 3.42
CA VAL A 334 17.18 -8.41 2.25
C VAL A 334 18.10 -8.98 1.17
N GLU A 335 17.79 -10.19 0.72
CA GLU A 335 18.49 -10.81 -0.40
C GLU A 335 17.62 -10.68 -1.66
N LEU A 336 18.24 -10.27 -2.76
CA LEU A 336 17.60 -10.11 -4.07
C LEU A 336 18.35 -10.92 -5.12
N ARG A 337 17.63 -11.59 -6.00
CA ARG A 337 18.17 -12.18 -7.22
C ARG A 337 17.26 -11.89 -8.40
N LEU A 338 17.86 -11.75 -9.58
CA LEU A 338 17.15 -11.69 -10.84
C LEU A 338 17.16 -13.07 -11.50
N ALA A 339 16.06 -13.44 -12.12
CA ALA A 339 15.96 -14.70 -12.86
C ALA A 339 15.37 -14.48 -14.25
N ASP A 340 16.00 -15.07 -15.27
CA ASP A 340 15.47 -15.14 -16.63
C ASP A 340 14.32 -16.17 -16.73
N ALA A 341 13.81 -16.42 -17.93
CA ALA A 341 12.73 -17.38 -18.17
C ALA A 341 13.15 -18.84 -17.87
N GLN A 342 14.44 -19.15 -17.84
CA GLN A 342 15.01 -20.44 -17.52
C GLN A 342 15.36 -20.59 -16.03
N GLY A 343 15.24 -19.50 -15.26
CA GLY A 343 15.56 -19.45 -13.84
C GLY A 343 17.04 -19.13 -13.53
N ASN A 344 17.85 -18.82 -14.54
CA ASN A 344 19.25 -18.42 -14.39
C ASN A 344 19.36 -16.92 -14.10
N GLU A 345 20.50 -16.49 -13.56
CA GLU A 345 20.82 -15.07 -13.45
C GLU A 345 21.05 -14.48 -14.85
N PRO A 346 20.31 -13.43 -15.25
CA PRO A 346 20.50 -12.80 -16.55
C PRO A 346 21.88 -12.10 -16.62
N PRO A 347 22.43 -11.90 -17.82
CA PRO A 347 23.63 -11.08 -18.00
C PRO A 347 23.44 -9.69 -17.38
N GLN A 348 24.56 -9.08 -16.96
CA GLN A 348 24.52 -7.74 -16.37
C GLN A 348 23.90 -6.72 -17.34
N GLY A 349 22.94 -5.95 -16.86
CA GLY A 349 22.20 -4.98 -17.67
C GLY A 349 20.95 -5.56 -18.38
N GLU A 350 20.75 -6.86 -18.32
CA GLU A 350 19.56 -7.51 -18.87
C GLU A 350 18.46 -7.66 -17.81
N PRO A 351 17.18 -7.60 -18.21
CA PRO A 351 16.09 -7.71 -17.29
C PRO A 351 15.87 -9.16 -16.80
N GLY A 352 15.53 -9.28 -15.53
CA GLY A 352 15.09 -10.53 -14.92
C GLY A 352 13.95 -10.32 -13.94
N VAL A 353 13.20 -11.37 -13.67
CA VAL A 353 12.17 -11.37 -12.63
C VAL A 353 12.84 -11.29 -11.26
N LEU A 354 12.41 -10.33 -10.45
CA LEU A 354 12.96 -10.15 -9.12
C LEU A 354 12.39 -11.21 -8.17
N TRP A 355 13.28 -11.98 -7.56
CA TRP A 355 13.04 -12.86 -6.44
C TRP A 355 13.62 -12.23 -5.17
N ILE A 356 12.86 -12.32 -4.10
CA ILE A 356 13.13 -11.62 -2.85
C ILE A 356 13.16 -12.66 -1.71
N ARG A 357 14.19 -12.61 -0.88
CA ARG A 357 14.17 -13.25 0.45
C ARG A 357 14.20 -12.16 1.49
N HIS A 358 13.07 -11.99 2.19
CA HIS A 358 12.89 -10.96 3.18
C HIS A 358 12.51 -11.56 4.54
N PRO A 359 13.17 -11.15 5.66
CA PRO A 359 12.89 -11.75 6.95
C PRO A 359 11.48 -11.47 7.51
N ALA A 360 10.78 -10.43 6.99
CA ALA A 360 9.37 -10.14 7.31
C ALA A 360 8.38 -10.70 6.26
N GLN A 361 8.85 -11.54 5.34
CA GLN A 361 8.05 -12.12 4.26
C GLN A 361 6.83 -12.87 4.79
N ALA A 362 5.71 -12.75 4.08
CA ALA A 362 4.48 -13.48 4.38
C ALA A 362 4.70 -15.00 4.37
N SER A 363 3.91 -15.70 5.14
CA SER A 363 3.89 -17.17 5.14
C SER A 363 3.15 -17.76 3.94
N GLY A 364 2.40 -16.95 3.20
CA GLY A 364 1.64 -17.34 2.02
C GLY A 364 0.30 -16.62 1.91
N TYR A 365 -0.55 -17.14 1.04
CA TYR A 365 -1.90 -16.64 0.80
C TYR A 365 -2.94 -17.49 1.53
N ALA A 366 -3.95 -16.84 2.11
CA ALA A 366 -5.09 -17.52 2.70
C ALA A 366 -5.85 -18.30 1.63
N ASN A 367 -6.18 -19.56 1.91
CA ASN A 367 -6.99 -20.44 1.05
C ASN A 367 -6.50 -20.61 -0.40
N LEU A 368 -5.25 -20.23 -0.71
CA LEU A 368 -4.64 -20.33 -2.04
C LEU A 368 -3.30 -21.09 -2.00
N PRO A 369 -3.33 -22.40 -1.66
CA PRO A 369 -2.10 -23.19 -1.47
C PRO A 369 -1.28 -23.35 -2.76
N GLU A 370 -1.91 -23.45 -3.93
CA GLU A 370 -1.22 -23.57 -5.21
C GLU A 370 -0.48 -22.27 -5.54
N GLN A 371 -1.15 -21.12 -5.44
CA GLN A 371 -0.53 -19.84 -5.68
C GLN A 371 0.59 -19.56 -4.66
N THR A 372 0.43 -20.02 -3.41
CA THR A 372 1.48 -19.95 -2.40
C THR A 372 2.71 -20.74 -2.84
N ARG A 373 2.54 -22.01 -3.25
CA ARG A 373 3.64 -22.84 -3.74
C ARG A 373 4.32 -22.29 -5.00
N GLU A 374 3.57 -21.63 -5.88
CA GLU A 374 4.13 -21.01 -7.07
C GLU A 374 5.00 -19.79 -6.76
N GLN A 375 4.55 -18.93 -5.84
CA GLN A 375 5.22 -17.66 -5.58
C GLN A 375 6.21 -17.69 -4.42
N PHE A 376 6.04 -18.62 -3.47
CA PHE A 376 6.96 -18.80 -2.34
C PHE A 376 7.68 -20.14 -2.48
N ARG A 377 8.97 -20.11 -2.86
CA ARG A 377 9.79 -21.31 -3.11
C ARG A 377 11.12 -21.20 -2.39
N ASP A 378 11.48 -22.19 -1.60
CA ASP A 378 12.79 -22.29 -0.92
C ASP A 378 13.17 -21.02 -0.13
N GLY A 379 12.19 -20.39 0.52
CA GLY A 379 12.37 -19.14 1.25
C GLY A 379 12.44 -17.88 0.38
N TRP A 380 12.30 -18.01 -0.95
CA TRP A 380 12.21 -16.90 -1.89
C TRP A 380 10.77 -16.61 -2.29
N PHE A 381 10.47 -15.34 -2.45
CA PHE A 381 9.21 -14.85 -3.01
C PHE A 381 9.43 -14.31 -4.43
N CYS A 382 8.64 -14.78 -5.39
CA CYS A 382 8.63 -14.31 -6.77
C CYS A 382 7.75 -13.07 -6.90
N SER A 383 8.33 -11.90 -7.11
CA SER A 383 7.59 -10.65 -7.20
C SER A 383 6.78 -10.51 -8.49
N ARG A 384 7.16 -11.22 -9.55
CA ARG A 384 6.73 -11.03 -10.93
C ARG A 384 7.07 -9.65 -11.50
N ASP A 385 7.82 -8.83 -10.80
CA ASP A 385 8.34 -7.57 -11.30
C ASP A 385 9.68 -7.79 -12.00
N LEU A 386 9.86 -7.10 -13.10
CA LEU A 386 11.11 -7.11 -13.86
C LEU A 386 12.02 -6.00 -13.35
N PHE A 387 13.27 -6.37 -13.14
CA PHE A 387 14.31 -5.44 -12.75
C PHE A 387 15.57 -5.66 -13.58
N VAL A 388 16.32 -4.58 -13.76
CA VAL A 388 17.70 -4.61 -14.23
C VAL A 388 18.60 -4.20 -13.08
N ARG A 389 19.78 -4.82 -12.95
CA ARG A 389 20.83 -4.36 -12.06
C ARG A 389 21.87 -3.62 -12.87
N ASP A 390 22.06 -2.31 -12.58
CA ASP A 390 23.07 -1.50 -13.28
C ASP A 390 24.51 -1.82 -12.83
N ALA A 391 25.50 -1.24 -13.52
CA ALA A 391 26.92 -1.46 -13.22
C ALA A 391 27.34 -0.93 -11.84
N ALA A 392 26.58 0.00 -11.26
CA ALA A 392 26.81 0.53 -9.91
C ALA A 392 26.08 -0.31 -8.83
N GLY A 393 25.36 -1.35 -9.22
CA GLY A 393 24.65 -2.26 -8.33
C GLY A 393 23.24 -1.81 -7.97
N PHE A 394 22.75 -0.71 -8.52
CA PHE A 394 21.37 -0.26 -8.30
C PHE A 394 20.38 -1.12 -9.07
N TYR A 395 19.23 -1.35 -8.45
CA TYR A 395 18.09 -1.98 -9.09
C TYR A 395 17.20 -0.93 -9.76
N VAL A 396 16.76 -1.24 -10.98
CA VAL A 396 15.90 -0.38 -11.80
C VAL A 396 14.66 -1.18 -12.20
N HIS A 397 13.51 -0.77 -11.70
CA HIS A 397 12.23 -1.40 -12.00
C HIS A 397 11.83 -1.19 -13.46
N GLN A 398 11.55 -2.28 -14.18
CA GLN A 398 11.21 -2.27 -15.60
C GLN A 398 9.71 -2.55 -15.88
N GLY A 399 8.92 -2.84 -14.86
CA GLY A 399 7.50 -3.21 -14.99
C GLY A 399 7.23 -4.64 -14.54
N ARG A 400 6.08 -5.20 -14.94
CA ARG A 400 5.69 -6.54 -14.54
C ARG A 400 5.90 -7.55 -15.65
N SER A 401 6.34 -8.76 -15.30
CA SER A 401 6.51 -9.85 -16.25
C SER A 401 5.18 -10.39 -16.80
N ASP A 402 4.11 -10.30 -16.00
CA ASP A 402 2.75 -10.71 -16.40
C ASP A 402 1.99 -9.62 -17.19
N GLU A 403 2.57 -8.42 -17.33
CA GLU A 403 2.06 -7.34 -18.17
C GLU A 403 2.82 -7.20 -19.51
N LEU A 404 3.89 -8.00 -19.72
CA LEU A 404 4.58 -8.03 -21.00
C LEU A 404 3.66 -8.59 -22.09
N LEU A 405 3.59 -7.88 -23.20
CA LEU A 405 2.79 -8.25 -24.36
C LEU A 405 3.69 -8.73 -25.50
N LYS A 406 3.29 -9.78 -26.18
CA LYS A 406 4.03 -10.29 -27.34
C LYS A 406 3.36 -9.82 -28.63
N VAL A 407 3.75 -8.66 -29.12
CA VAL A 407 3.21 -8.06 -30.36
C VAL A 407 4.12 -8.36 -31.53
N ALA A 408 3.59 -9.01 -32.59
CA ALA A 408 4.35 -9.41 -33.76
C ALA A 408 5.65 -10.17 -33.44
N GLY A 409 5.60 -11.03 -32.41
CA GLY A 409 6.76 -11.82 -31.97
C GLY A 409 7.77 -11.13 -31.07
N GLN A 410 7.60 -9.82 -30.83
CA GLN A 410 8.50 -9.02 -29.98
C GLN A 410 7.83 -8.64 -28.66
N TRP A 411 8.60 -8.61 -27.58
CA TRP A 411 8.14 -8.19 -26.28
C TRP A 411 7.95 -6.68 -26.19
N VAL A 412 6.78 -6.25 -25.76
CA VAL A 412 6.44 -4.84 -25.55
C VAL A 412 5.94 -4.65 -24.14
N GLN A 413 6.49 -3.66 -23.46
CA GLN A 413 5.92 -3.20 -22.20
C GLN A 413 4.86 -2.13 -22.48
N PRO A 414 3.59 -2.32 -22.08
CA PRO A 414 2.54 -1.33 -22.23
C PRO A 414 2.93 0.05 -21.69
N ARG A 415 3.71 0.02 -20.63
CA ARG A 415 4.19 1.19 -19.94
C ARG A 415 5.08 2.11 -20.76
N GLU A 416 5.87 1.59 -21.71
CA GLU A 416 6.68 2.45 -22.59
C GLU A 416 5.80 3.40 -23.40
N LEU A 417 4.62 2.93 -23.81
CA LEU A 417 3.63 3.75 -24.52
C LEU A 417 3.00 4.78 -23.58
N GLU A 418 2.68 4.35 -22.36
CA GLU A 418 2.10 5.23 -21.33
C GLU A 418 3.05 6.38 -21.00
N GLU A 419 4.35 6.08 -20.83
CA GLU A 419 5.38 7.08 -20.55
C GLU A 419 5.57 8.06 -21.71
N VAL A 420 5.61 7.57 -22.94
CA VAL A 420 5.73 8.41 -24.11
C VAL A 420 4.51 9.34 -24.26
N ALA A 421 3.30 8.84 -24.03
CA ALA A 421 2.10 9.65 -24.03
C ALA A 421 2.09 10.70 -22.91
N ALA A 422 2.59 10.36 -21.73
CA ALA A 422 2.65 11.26 -20.59
C ALA A 422 3.67 12.42 -20.74
N LEU A 423 4.54 12.38 -21.74
CA LEU A 423 5.41 13.52 -22.08
C LEU A 423 4.63 14.72 -22.64
N GLU A 424 3.44 14.47 -23.19
CA GLU A 424 2.64 15.51 -23.82
C GLU A 424 1.81 16.26 -22.77
N ALA A 425 1.88 17.59 -22.80
CA ALA A 425 1.24 18.47 -21.81
C ALA A 425 -0.30 18.30 -21.75
N ALA A 426 -0.92 17.96 -22.89
CA ALA A 426 -2.36 17.72 -22.99
C ALA A 426 -2.82 16.42 -22.33
N VAL A 427 -1.90 15.47 -22.03
CA VAL A 427 -2.21 14.18 -21.46
C VAL A 427 -2.09 14.24 -19.92
N ALA A 428 -3.20 13.97 -19.23
CA ALA A 428 -3.20 13.85 -17.77
C ALA A 428 -2.68 12.48 -17.32
N GLU A 429 -3.22 11.42 -17.96
CA GLU A 429 -2.89 10.02 -17.66
C GLU A 429 -3.03 9.18 -18.94
N ALA A 430 -2.28 8.09 -19.01
CA ALA A 430 -2.39 7.12 -20.08
C ALA A 430 -2.34 5.68 -19.53
N ALA A 431 -3.03 4.75 -20.21
CA ALA A 431 -2.98 3.32 -19.94
C ALA A 431 -3.02 2.54 -21.25
N CYS A 432 -2.09 1.59 -21.42
CA CYS A 432 -2.01 0.72 -22.57
C CYS A 432 -2.50 -0.70 -22.20
N VAL A 433 -3.29 -1.28 -23.08
CA VAL A 433 -3.83 -2.63 -22.93
C VAL A 433 -3.70 -3.44 -24.22
N PRO A 434 -3.55 -4.77 -24.16
CA PRO A 434 -3.65 -5.65 -25.32
C PRO A 434 -5.12 -5.81 -25.72
N VAL A 435 -5.37 -5.83 -27.00
CA VAL A 435 -6.69 -6.14 -27.60
C VAL A 435 -6.48 -7.00 -28.85
N VAL A 436 -7.29 -8.03 -29.00
CA VAL A 436 -7.25 -8.88 -30.19
C VAL A 436 -8.03 -8.19 -31.31
N ASP A 437 -7.40 -8.05 -32.48
CA ASP A 437 -8.05 -7.45 -33.65
C ASP A 437 -8.89 -8.49 -34.44
N ALA A 438 -9.60 -8.04 -35.46
CA ALA A 438 -10.44 -8.87 -36.31
C ALA A 438 -9.69 -10.03 -36.98
N ASP A 439 -8.37 -9.91 -37.15
CA ASP A 439 -7.50 -10.94 -37.70
C ASP A 439 -7.00 -11.95 -36.66
N GLY A 440 -7.48 -11.84 -35.40
CA GLY A 440 -7.05 -12.68 -34.29
C GLY A 440 -5.65 -12.33 -33.74
N LEU A 441 -5.11 -11.17 -34.11
CA LEU A 441 -3.78 -10.73 -33.69
C LEU A 441 -3.83 -9.81 -32.50
N GLU A 442 -2.94 -10.05 -31.52
CA GLU A 442 -2.79 -9.17 -30.37
C GLU A 442 -2.16 -7.84 -30.78
N ARG A 443 -2.82 -6.73 -30.42
CA ARG A 443 -2.45 -5.34 -30.73
C ARG A 443 -2.51 -4.50 -29.48
N LEU A 444 -1.83 -3.33 -29.54
CA LEU A 444 -1.81 -2.37 -28.45
C LEU A 444 -2.92 -1.32 -28.65
N ALA A 445 -3.63 -1.04 -27.57
CA ALA A 445 -4.57 0.08 -27.48
C ALA A 445 -4.14 1.01 -26.35
N LEU A 446 -4.00 2.29 -26.65
CA LEU A 446 -3.63 3.34 -25.70
C LEU A 446 -4.86 4.16 -25.34
N PHE A 447 -5.19 4.22 -24.06
CA PHE A 447 -6.25 5.06 -23.52
C PHE A 447 -5.62 6.28 -22.86
N VAL A 448 -6.14 7.46 -23.12
CA VAL A 448 -5.63 8.73 -22.58
C VAL A 448 -6.76 9.51 -21.89
N ALA A 449 -6.49 10.00 -20.69
CA ALA A 449 -7.29 11.00 -20.02
C ALA A 449 -6.66 12.38 -20.27
N ALA A 450 -7.46 13.35 -20.72
CA ALA A 450 -6.99 14.67 -21.09
C ALA A 450 -6.89 15.62 -19.89
N ARG A 451 -5.97 16.59 -19.94
CA ARG A 451 -5.96 17.76 -19.04
C ARG A 451 -6.90 18.89 -19.52
N GLY A 452 -7.31 18.84 -20.76
CA GLY A 452 -8.18 19.81 -21.42
C GLY A 452 -9.00 19.13 -22.49
N GLU A 453 -8.86 19.56 -23.75
CA GLU A 453 -9.64 19.02 -24.87
C GLU A 453 -9.24 17.57 -25.22
N PRO A 454 -10.18 16.60 -25.19
CA PRO A 454 -9.88 15.18 -25.44
C PRO A 454 -9.22 14.91 -26.80
N ASN A 455 -9.65 15.61 -27.85
CA ASN A 455 -9.10 15.44 -29.20
C ASN A 455 -7.66 15.96 -29.33
N GLU A 456 -7.28 16.95 -28.54
CA GLU A 456 -5.90 17.44 -28.49
C GLU A 456 -5.00 16.38 -27.83
N ALA A 457 -5.40 15.83 -26.69
CA ALA A 457 -4.67 14.78 -26.00
C ALA A 457 -4.49 13.52 -26.87
N LEU A 458 -5.55 13.13 -27.61
CA LEU A 458 -5.48 12.01 -28.56
C LEU A 458 -4.41 12.23 -29.64
N ARG A 459 -4.44 13.39 -30.29
CA ARG A 459 -3.48 13.71 -31.37
C ARG A 459 -2.07 13.83 -30.85
N ALA A 460 -1.88 14.46 -29.70
CA ALA A 460 -0.58 14.61 -29.07
C ALA A 460 0.02 13.26 -28.70
N ALA A 461 -0.75 12.39 -28.02
CA ALA A 461 -0.30 11.05 -27.63
C ALA A 461 0.02 10.17 -28.85
N ALA A 462 -0.82 10.18 -29.89
CA ALA A 462 -0.56 9.43 -31.11
C ALA A 462 0.72 9.90 -31.81
N ALA A 463 0.89 11.21 -31.99
CA ALA A 463 2.08 11.79 -32.61
C ALA A 463 3.37 11.50 -31.80
N ALA A 464 3.30 11.55 -30.47
CA ALA A 464 4.42 11.18 -29.61
C ALA A 464 4.82 9.70 -29.78
N CYS A 465 3.83 8.80 -29.80
CA CYS A 465 4.08 7.37 -30.04
C CYS A 465 4.69 7.11 -31.44
N GLU A 466 4.22 7.82 -32.45
CA GLU A 466 4.79 7.71 -33.82
C GLU A 466 6.22 8.22 -33.89
N ARG A 467 6.53 9.31 -33.21
CA ARG A 467 7.85 9.97 -33.21
C ARG A 467 8.88 9.19 -32.40
N LEU A 468 8.50 8.67 -31.21
CA LEU A 468 9.44 8.16 -30.22
C LEU A 468 9.50 6.64 -30.13
N LEU A 469 8.48 5.93 -30.62
CA LEU A 469 8.44 4.47 -30.52
C LEU A 469 8.71 3.77 -31.85
N PRO A 470 9.45 2.64 -31.85
CA PRO A 470 9.58 1.79 -33.01
C PRO A 470 8.22 1.23 -33.44
N ARG A 471 8.08 0.90 -34.73
CA ARG A 471 6.80 0.55 -35.35
C ARG A 471 6.02 -0.56 -34.61
N HIS A 472 6.69 -1.57 -34.11
CA HIS A 472 6.06 -2.70 -33.39
C HIS A 472 5.51 -2.33 -32.02
N LYS A 473 5.95 -1.22 -31.41
CA LYS A 473 5.48 -0.68 -30.14
C LYS A 473 4.40 0.38 -30.29
N ARG A 474 4.03 0.78 -31.52
CA ARG A 474 3.01 1.80 -31.73
C ARG A 474 1.60 1.24 -31.49
N PRO A 475 0.72 1.99 -30.80
CA PRO A 475 -0.63 1.53 -30.58
C PRO A 475 -1.44 1.52 -31.89
N LYS A 476 -2.24 0.46 -32.12
CA LYS A 476 -3.18 0.40 -33.22
C LYS A 476 -4.38 1.33 -33.00
N TRP A 477 -4.76 1.50 -31.74
CA TRP A 477 -5.85 2.38 -31.34
C TRP A 477 -5.41 3.34 -30.24
N VAL A 478 -5.77 4.63 -30.38
CA VAL A 478 -5.68 5.62 -29.31
C VAL A 478 -7.11 6.09 -29.01
N ARG A 479 -7.50 6.11 -27.72
CA ARG A 479 -8.86 6.44 -27.28
C ARG A 479 -8.82 7.40 -26.11
N ALA A 480 -9.70 8.42 -26.16
CA ALA A 480 -9.92 9.29 -25.01
C ALA A 480 -10.90 8.65 -24.03
N VAL A 481 -10.63 8.83 -22.75
CA VAL A 481 -11.54 8.50 -21.66
C VAL A 481 -11.64 9.68 -20.70
N ALA A 482 -12.79 9.85 -20.05
CA ALA A 482 -12.95 10.92 -19.07
C ALA A 482 -12.00 10.74 -17.88
N ALA A 483 -11.81 9.50 -17.43
CA ALA A 483 -10.84 9.11 -16.43
C ALA A 483 -10.48 7.63 -16.59
N LEU A 484 -9.28 7.22 -16.19
CA LEU A 484 -8.90 5.82 -16.14
C LEU A 484 -9.65 5.10 -15.01
N PRO A 485 -10.29 3.94 -15.27
CA PRO A 485 -10.96 3.17 -14.23
C PRO A 485 -9.95 2.64 -13.23
N ARG A 486 -10.23 2.82 -11.93
CA ARG A 486 -9.33 2.42 -10.86
C ARG A 486 -9.99 1.50 -9.85
N THR A 487 -9.18 0.68 -9.21
CA THR A 487 -9.58 -0.07 -8.00
C THR A 487 -9.72 0.89 -6.83
N ALA A 488 -10.31 0.41 -5.74
CA ALA A 488 -10.34 1.14 -4.47
C ALA A 488 -8.93 1.48 -3.93
N THR A 489 -7.90 0.77 -4.40
CA THR A 489 -6.49 0.99 -4.06
C THR A 489 -5.77 1.96 -5.00
N GLY A 490 -6.48 2.53 -5.99
CA GLY A 490 -5.93 3.47 -6.96
C GLY A 490 -5.28 2.83 -8.20
N LYS A 491 -5.15 1.50 -8.27
CA LYS A 491 -4.56 0.81 -9.45
C LYS A 491 -5.52 0.87 -10.65
N VAL A 492 -4.97 1.13 -11.84
CA VAL A 492 -5.76 1.14 -13.10
C VAL A 492 -6.32 -0.26 -13.38
N GLN A 493 -7.62 -0.33 -13.62
CA GLN A 493 -8.33 -1.56 -14.00
C GLN A 493 -8.25 -1.78 -15.52
N ARG A 494 -7.10 -2.23 -16.00
CA ARG A 494 -6.82 -2.42 -17.44
C ARG A 494 -7.83 -3.33 -18.14
N TYR A 495 -8.37 -4.33 -17.44
CA TYR A 495 -9.39 -5.22 -18.01
C TYR A 495 -10.66 -4.47 -18.45
N LYS A 496 -11.09 -3.44 -17.71
CA LYS A 496 -12.24 -2.61 -18.10
C LYS A 496 -11.99 -1.78 -19.35
N LEU A 497 -10.76 -1.30 -19.54
CA LEU A 497 -10.38 -0.59 -20.74
C LEU A 497 -10.37 -1.53 -21.96
N ARG A 498 -9.87 -2.75 -21.77
CA ARG A 498 -9.91 -3.78 -22.80
C ARG A 498 -11.35 -4.11 -23.20
N GLU A 499 -12.21 -4.43 -22.24
CA GLU A 499 -13.64 -4.70 -22.48
C GLU A 499 -14.36 -3.54 -23.19
N LEU A 500 -14.01 -2.29 -22.84
CA LEU A 500 -14.58 -1.11 -23.49
C LEU A 500 -14.29 -1.11 -24.99
N LEU A 501 -13.04 -1.32 -25.38
CA LEU A 501 -12.65 -1.34 -26.78
C LEU A 501 -13.18 -2.56 -27.53
N GLU A 502 -13.16 -3.74 -26.93
CA GLU A 502 -13.71 -4.97 -27.51
C GLU A 502 -15.21 -4.79 -27.85
N ARG A 503 -15.98 -4.15 -26.96
CA ARG A 503 -17.39 -3.79 -27.23
C ARG A 503 -17.55 -2.77 -28.36
N GLU A 504 -16.63 -1.79 -28.47
CA GLU A 504 -16.65 -0.82 -29.56
C GLU A 504 -16.35 -1.47 -30.91
N LEU A 505 -15.39 -2.39 -30.95
CA LEU A 505 -15.00 -3.10 -32.16
C LEU A 505 -16.12 -4.06 -32.64
N SER A 506 -16.71 -4.82 -31.71
CA SER A 506 -17.83 -5.76 -32.02
C SER A 506 -19.12 -5.06 -32.49
N ARG A 507 -19.28 -3.73 -32.26
CA ARG A 507 -20.43 -2.96 -32.76
C ARG A 507 -20.22 -2.40 -34.16
N LYS A 508 -19.00 -2.46 -34.68
CA LYS A 508 -18.64 -1.96 -36.02
C LYS A 508 -18.58 -3.06 -37.09
N GLU A 509 -18.66 -4.31 -36.65
CA GLU A 509 -18.93 -5.48 -37.47
C GLU A 509 -20.45 -5.73 -37.59
#